data_537812ba85e3bcc9732cae4bd9d0726f
#
_entry.id   537812ba85e3bcc9732cae4bd9d0726f
#
_cell.length_a   1.000
_cell.length_b   1.000
_cell.length_c   1.000
_cell.angle_alpha   90.00
_cell.angle_beta   90.00
_cell.angle_gamma   90.00
#
_symmetry.space_group_name_H-M   'P 1'
#
loop_
_entity.id
_entity.type
_entity.pdbx_description
1 polymer ?
#
loop_
_entity_poly.entity_id
_entity_poly.type
_entity_poly.pdbx_seq_one_letter_code
_entity_poly.pdbx_strand_id
1 'polypeptide(L)'
;GVIVILCWLHDTPESKGLPPVETLAHEKSRSQADRSVKEIQKQVLKTPAVWILAAASAFMYISRYAINGWGVLFLQEAKGFSDSEAISIVSINALLGILGTVLSGWFSDKLCKGDRKLPALLFGILNSVALTLFLYGGTEVWVNVLAMVLFGIAIGVLICFLGGLMAVDIVPRKATGAALGVVGVASYCAAGIQDVASGWLIDAHITVAADGTKVYDFAPVAFFWIAASVISFLLPLLNWKSNVSDKQAE
;
A
#
# COMPACT_ATOMS: atom_id res chain seq x y z
N GLY A 1 -19.40 6.60 -13.01
CA GLY A 1 -19.03 6.83 -11.59
C GLY A 1 -19.59 8.13 -11.06
N VAL A 2 -19.26 9.31 -11.64
CA VAL A 2 -19.63 10.64 -11.11
C VAL A 2 -21.15 10.83 -10.98
N ILE A 3 -21.92 10.44 -12.00
CA ILE A 3 -23.40 10.57 -11.98
C ILE A 3 -24.00 9.73 -10.84
N VAL A 4 -23.52 8.51 -10.64
CA VAL A 4 -24.00 7.64 -9.55
C VAL A 4 -23.68 8.24 -8.19
N ILE A 5 -22.50 8.82 -8.02
CA ILE A 5 -22.09 9.47 -6.77
C ILE A 5 -22.99 10.69 -6.49
N LEU A 6 -23.21 11.55 -7.48
CA LEU A 6 -24.05 12.75 -7.31
C LEU A 6 -25.53 12.42 -7.03
N CYS A 7 -26.05 11.32 -7.59
CA CYS A 7 -27.46 10.97 -7.42
C CYS A 7 -27.73 10.10 -6.17
N TRP A 8 -26.76 9.30 -5.72
CA TRP A 8 -27.02 8.24 -4.74
C TRP A 8 -26.15 8.33 -3.49
N LEU A 9 -25.02 9.06 -3.53
CA LEU A 9 -24.18 9.23 -2.35
C LEU A 9 -24.68 10.42 -1.52
N HIS A 10 -24.87 10.20 -0.23
CA HIS A 10 -25.24 11.21 0.75
C HIS A 10 -24.10 11.39 1.74
N ASP A 11 -23.84 12.63 2.15
CA ASP A 11 -22.70 12.98 2.99
C ASP A 11 -22.79 12.37 4.39
N THR A 12 -24.00 12.28 4.93
CA THR A 12 -24.22 11.76 6.30
C THR A 12 -25.55 10.99 6.39
N PRO A 13 -25.68 10.04 7.34
CA PRO A 13 -26.93 9.34 7.58
C PRO A 13 -28.11 10.28 7.88
N GLU A 14 -27.84 11.39 8.56
CA GLU A 14 -28.87 12.39 8.91
C GLU A 14 -29.51 13.03 7.68
N SER A 15 -28.77 13.17 6.59
CA SER A 15 -29.31 13.67 5.32
C SER A 15 -30.40 12.78 4.73
N LYS A 16 -30.51 11.53 5.22
CA LYS A 16 -31.56 10.55 4.90
C LYS A 16 -32.59 10.36 6.05
N GLY A 17 -32.52 11.17 7.09
CA GLY A 17 -33.41 11.04 8.25
C GLY A 17 -33.04 9.86 9.15
N LEU A 18 -31.83 9.28 9.00
CA LEU A 18 -31.32 8.23 9.87
C LEU A 18 -30.62 8.85 11.09
N PRO A 19 -30.58 8.13 12.25
CA PRO A 19 -29.89 8.63 13.42
C PRO A 19 -28.38 8.78 13.16
N PRO A 20 -27.69 9.71 13.88
CA PRO A 20 -26.25 9.90 13.80
C PRO A 20 -25.48 8.60 14.06
N VAL A 21 -24.31 8.45 13.43
CA VAL A 21 -23.47 7.25 13.56
C VAL A 21 -23.08 7.00 15.03
N GLU A 22 -22.85 8.05 15.80
CA GLU A 22 -22.53 7.97 17.24
C GLU A 22 -23.64 7.28 18.06
N THR A 23 -24.91 7.51 17.72
CA THR A 23 -26.04 6.84 18.40
C THR A 23 -26.17 5.38 18.00
N LEU A 24 -25.85 5.04 16.73
CA LEU A 24 -25.89 3.66 16.24
C LEU A 24 -24.75 2.82 16.80
N ALA A 25 -23.59 3.43 17.04
CA ALA A 25 -22.41 2.75 17.58
C ALA A 25 -22.41 2.64 19.12
N HIS A 26 -23.46 3.11 19.82
CA HIS A 26 -23.52 3.23 21.29
C HIS A 26 -22.30 3.97 21.89
N GLU A 27 -21.61 4.78 21.08
CA GLU A 27 -20.52 5.62 21.56
C GLU A 27 -21.11 6.83 22.28
N LYS A 28 -20.75 7.02 23.55
CA LYS A 28 -21.04 8.26 24.26
C LYS A 28 -20.43 9.42 23.49
N SER A 29 -21.28 10.33 22.99
CA SER A 29 -20.84 11.58 22.39
C SER A 29 -20.02 12.35 23.45
N ARG A 30 -18.72 12.15 23.44
CA ARG A 30 -17.82 13.06 24.16
C ARG A 30 -17.83 14.35 23.37
N SER A 31 -18.37 15.38 23.97
CA SER A 31 -18.28 16.76 23.52
C SER A 31 -16.79 17.12 23.38
N GLN A 32 -16.22 16.82 22.21
CA GLN A 32 -15.02 17.52 21.78
C GLN A 32 -15.46 18.95 21.50
N ALA A 33 -15.41 19.76 22.55
CA ALA A 33 -15.70 21.17 22.51
C ALA A 33 -15.04 21.82 21.30
N ASP A 34 -15.82 22.53 20.53
CA ASP A 34 -15.55 23.67 19.63
C ASP A 34 -14.15 23.92 19.04
N ARG A 35 -13.30 22.89 18.91
CA ARG A 35 -12.06 23.07 18.12
C ARG A 35 -12.44 23.11 16.64
N SER A 36 -12.03 24.20 16.00
CA SER A 36 -12.18 24.35 14.55
C SER A 36 -11.58 23.13 13.83
N VAL A 37 -12.28 22.58 12.83
CA VAL A 37 -11.81 21.48 11.98
C VAL A 37 -10.39 21.75 11.45
N LYS A 38 -10.10 23.02 11.13
CA LYS A 38 -8.77 23.46 10.68
C LYS A 38 -7.67 23.26 11.74
N GLU A 39 -7.97 23.45 13.02
CA GLU A 39 -7.00 23.24 14.11
C GLU A 39 -6.72 21.75 14.29
N ILE A 40 -7.74 20.90 14.21
CA ILE A 40 -7.59 19.45 14.29
C ILE A 40 -6.77 18.92 13.10
N GLN A 41 -7.03 19.40 11.88
CA GLN A 41 -6.24 19.05 10.69
C GLN A 41 -4.78 19.48 10.84
N LYS A 42 -4.53 20.70 11.33
CA LYS A 42 -3.17 21.20 11.61
C LYS A 42 -2.44 20.38 12.65
N GLN A 43 -3.14 19.88 13.65
CA GLN A 43 -2.58 18.99 14.66
C GLN A 43 -2.17 17.63 14.06
N VAL A 44 -2.96 17.07 13.15
CA VAL A 44 -2.63 15.84 12.43
C VAL A 44 -1.33 15.98 11.65
N LEU A 45 -1.14 17.10 10.94
CA LEU A 45 0.09 17.36 10.20
C LEU A 45 1.34 17.47 11.11
N LYS A 46 1.16 17.74 12.41
CA LYS A 46 2.24 17.78 13.39
C LYS A 46 2.47 16.42 14.08
N THR A 47 1.64 15.42 13.83
CA THR A 47 1.71 14.11 14.48
C THR A 47 2.74 13.22 13.78
N PRO A 48 3.88 12.87 14.42
CA PRO A 48 4.94 12.07 13.78
C PRO A 48 4.45 10.71 13.28
N ALA A 49 3.49 10.10 13.98
CA ALA A 49 2.92 8.81 13.60
C ALA A 49 2.29 8.83 12.20
N VAL A 50 1.67 9.95 11.79
CA VAL A 50 1.10 10.11 10.45
C VAL A 50 2.19 10.12 9.38
N TRP A 51 3.30 10.78 9.64
CA TRP A 51 4.42 10.84 8.69
C TRP A 51 5.17 9.52 8.57
N ILE A 52 5.34 8.78 9.67
CA ILE A 52 5.91 7.43 9.64
C ILE A 52 5.02 6.51 8.81
N LEU A 53 3.70 6.57 8.98
CA LEU A 53 2.77 5.78 8.19
C LEU A 53 2.76 6.21 6.71
N ALA A 54 2.82 7.52 6.45
CA ALA A 54 2.93 8.04 5.09
C ALA A 54 4.21 7.55 4.40
N ALA A 55 5.33 7.55 5.09
CA ALA A 55 6.58 6.98 4.60
C ALA A 55 6.48 5.47 4.36
N ALA A 56 5.88 4.70 5.29
CA ALA A 56 5.65 3.27 5.12
C ALA A 56 4.81 2.97 3.87
N SER A 57 3.72 3.71 3.68
CA SER A 57 2.87 3.60 2.50
C SER A 57 3.61 4.00 1.23
N ALA A 58 4.42 5.06 1.27
CA ALA A 58 5.25 5.50 0.14
C ALA A 58 6.22 4.38 -0.31
N PHE A 59 6.93 3.76 0.62
CA PHE A 59 7.83 2.65 0.31
C PHE A 59 7.11 1.40 -0.19
N MET A 60 5.92 1.10 0.32
CA MET A 60 5.07 0.04 -0.21
C MET A 60 4.64 0.34 -1.66
N TYR A 61 4.30 1.59 -1.97
CA TYR A 61 3.96 2.00 -3.34
C TYR A 61 5.14 1.89 -4.30
N ILE A 62 6.38 2.13 -3.85
CA ILE A 62 7.58 1.85 -4.66
C ILE A 62 7.60 0.39 -5.11
N SER A 63 7.45 -0.58 -4.20
CA SER A 63 7.46 -2.01 -4.57
C SER A 63 6.29 -2.40 -5.46
N ARG A 64 5.11 -1.82 -5.23
CA ARG A 64 3.92 -2.07 -6.04
C ARG A 64 4.07 -1.59 -7.48
N TYR A 65 4.49 -0.33 -7.65
CA TYR A 65 4.62 0.27 -8.97
C TYR A 65 5.85 -0.24 -9.72
N ALA A 66 6.88 -0.74 -9.01
CA ALA A 66 8.00 -1.46 -9.62
C ALA A 66 7.50 -2.64 -10.46
N ILE A 67 6.66 -3.49 -9.89
CA ILE A 67 6.11 -4.64 -10.62
C ILE A 67 5.13 -4.22 -11.70
N ASN A 68 4.25 -3.26 -11.42
CA ASN A 68 3.24 -2.83 -12.38
C ASN A 68 3.83 -2.09 -13.59
N GLY A 69 4.90 -1.31 -13.40
CA GLY A 69 5.56 -0.56 -14.47
C GLY A 69 6.66 -1.35 -15.20
N TRP A 70 7.44 -2.13 -14.45
CA TRP A 70 8.68 -2.73 -14.97
C TRP A 70 8.67 -4.27 -14.93
N GLY A 71 7.69 -4.91 -14.30
CA GLY A 71 7.63 -6.36 -14.14
C GLY A 71 7.55 -7.12 -15.47
N VAL A 72 6.85 -6.57 -16.47
CA VAL A 72 6.77 -7.18 -17.81
C VAL A 72 8.13 -7.13 -18.49
N LEU A 73 8.78 -5.96 -18.52
CA LEU A 73 10.13 -5.81 -19.09
C LEU A 73 11.13 -6.74 -18.39
N PHE A 74 11.05 -6.85 -17.07
CA PHE A 74 11.92 -7.75 -16.31
C PHE A 74 11.75 -9.22 -16.73
N LEU A 75 10.51 -9.70 -16.90
CA LEU A 75 10.25 -11.07 -17.33
C LEU A 75 10.75 -11.32 -18.75
N GLN A 76 10.62 -10.35 -19.63
CA GLN A 76 11.09 -10.46 -21.03
C GLN A 76 12.61 -10.47 -21.10
N GLU A 77 13.25 -9.44 -20.57
CA GLU A 77 14.69 -9.21 -20.77
C GLU A 77 15.58 -10.04 -19.82
N ALA A 78 15.14 -10.29 -18.59
CA ALA A 78 15.91 -11.05 -17.61
C ALA A 78 15.60 -12.55 -17.61
N LYS A 79 14.37 -12.94 -17.97
CA LYS A 79 13.92 -14.33 -17.89
C LYS A 79 13.51 -14.96 -19.21
N GLY A 80 13.46 -14.19 -20.30
CA GLY A 80 13.21 -14.68 -21.65
C GLY A 80 11.76 -15.09 -21.93
N PHE A 81 10.78 -14.58 -21.16
CA PHE A 81 9.37 -14.83 -21.42
C PHE A 81 8.89 -14.06 -22.64
N SER A 82 7.93 -14.62 -23.38
CA SER A 82 7.23 -13.90 -24.44
C SER A 82 6.35 -12.78 -23.89
N ASP A 83 6.00 -11.80 -24.72
CA ASP A 83 5.15 -10.65 -24.36
C ASP A 83 3.83 -11.11 -23.69
N SER A 84 3.16 -12.10 -24.29
CA SER A 84 1.87 -12.60 -23.79
C SER A 84 1.99 -13.33 -22.46
N GLU A 85 3.05 -14.09 -22.26
CA GLU A 85 3.31 -14.78 -20.98
C GLU A 85 3.64 -13.78 -19.88
N ALA A 86 4.54 -12.84 -20.15
CA ALA A 86 4.95 -11.81 -19.19
C ALA A 86 3.76 -10.95 -18.73
N ILE A 87 2.94 -10.48 -19.68
CA ILE A 87 1.72 -9.71 -19.38
C ILE A 87 0.74 -10.56 -18.55
N SER A 88 0.52 -11.82 -18.93
CA SER A 88 -0.40 -12.72 -18.22
C SER A 88 0.05 -12.97 -16.79
N ILE A 89 1.34 -13.26 -16.57
CA ILE A 89 1.92 -13.49 -15.24
C ILE A 89 1.79 -12.24 -14.37
N VAL A 90 2.18 -11.07 -14.88
CA VAL A 90 2.11 -9.82 -14.10
C VAL A 90 0.66 -9.43 -13.78
N SER A 91 -0.29 -9.68 -14.70
CA SER A 91 -1.70 -9.35 -14.49
C SER A 91 -2.35 -10.11 -13.31
N ILE A 92 -1.82 -11.27 -12.94
CA ILE A 92 -2.29 -12.05 -11.79
C ILE A 92 -2.26 -11.22 -10.50
N ASN A 93 -1.22 -10.39 -10.32
CA ASN A 93 -1.12 -9.57 -9.09
C ASN A 93 -2.29 -8.60 -8.94
N ALA A 94 -2.82 -8.05 -10.01
CA ALA A 94 -3.96 -7.12 -9.97
C ALA A 94 -5.25 -7.82 -9.54
N LEU A 95 -5.51 -9.02 -10.07
CA LEU A 95 -6.69 -9.82 -9.70
C LEU A 95 -6.61 -10.28 -8.24
N LEU A 96 -5.46 -10.81 -7.83
CA LEU A 96 -5.23 -11.26 -6.45
C LEU A 96 -5.16 -10.11 -5.45
N GLY A 97 -4.77 -8.91 -5.91
CA GLY A 97 -4.82 -7.69 -5.12
C GLY A 97 -6.25 -7.30 -4.69
N ILE A 98 -7.23 -7.46 -5.58
CA ILE A 98 -8.65 -7.29 -5.24
C ILE A 98 -9.05 -8.28 -4.14
N LEU A 99 -8.69 -9.56 -4.30
CA LEU A 99 -8.96 -10.58 -3.31
C LEU A 99 -8.29 -10.25 -1.96
N GLY A 100 -7.03 -9.83 -1.97
CA GLY A 100 -6.30 -9.41 -0.77
C GLY A 100 -6.99 -8.26 -0.05
N THR A 101 -7.46 -7.25 -0.79
CA THR A 101 -8.19 -6.11 -0.22
C THR A 101 -9.49 -6.54 0.44
N VAL A 102 -10.28 -7.42 -0.19
CA VAL A 102 -11.53 -7.94 0.39
C VAL A 102 -11.26 -8.77 1.64
N LEU A 103 -10.23 -9.62 1.61
CA LEU A 103 -9.87 -10.48 2.73
C LEU A 103 -9.23 -9.71 3.90
N SER A 104 -8.68 -8.51 3.68
CA SER A 104 -7.96 -7.75 4.69
C SER A 104 -8.81 -7.45 5.93
N GLY A 105 -10.07 -7.04 5.73
CA GLY A 105 -11.01 -6.77 6.82
C GLY A 105 -11.31 -8.03 7.62
N TRP A 106 -11.66 -9.13 6.95
CA TRP A 106 -11.94 -10.41 7.59
C TRP A 106 -10.73 -10.91 8.39
N PHE A 107 -9.52 -10.77 7.84
CA PHE A 107 -8.28 -11.19 8.50
C PHE A 107 -8.01 -10.38 9.76
N SER A 108 -8.15 -9.05 9.68
CA SER A 108 -7.98 -8.15 10.83
C SER A 108 -8.99 -8.46 11.94
N ASP A 109 -10.27 -8.58 11.59
CA ASP A 109 -11.33 -8.66 12.57
C ASP A 109 -11.38 -10.04 13.25
N LYS A 110 -11.26 -11.12 12.49
CA LYS A 110 -11.39 -12.48 13.03
C LYS A 110 -10.10 -13.05 13.62
N LEU A 111 -8.95 -12.83 12.97
CA LEU A 111 -7.69 -13.43 13.39
C LEU A 111 -6.89 -12.53 14.33
N CYS A 112 -6.96 -11.22 14.15
CA CYS A 112 -6.15 -10.27 14.92
C CYS A 112 -6.97 -9.41 15.89
N LYS A 113 -8.25 -9.71 16.09
CA LYS A 113 -9.15 -9.01 17.05
C LYS A 113 -9.18 -7.49 16.82
N GLY A 114 -9.10 -7.06 15.56
CA GLY A 114 -9.04 -5.66 15.16
C GLY A 114 -7.66 -5.01 15.24
N ASP A 115 -6.60 -5.73 15.63
CA ASP A 115 -5.23 -5.25 15.52
C ASP A 115 -4.79 -5.31 14.04
N ARG A 116 -4.37 -4.17 13.50
CA ARG A 116 -3.95 -4.03 12.10
C ARG A 116 -2.44 -4.05 11.93
N LYS A 117 -1.68 -3.94 13.02
CA LYS A 117 -0.22 -3.87 13.00
C LYS A 117 0.41 -5.23 12.68
N LEU A 118 -0.09 -6.27 13.34
CA LEU A 118 0.40 -7.64 13.13
C LEU A 118 0.13 -8.13 11.69
N PRO A 119 -1.09 -8.00 11.13
CA PRO A 119 -1.32 -8.32 9.72
C PRO A 119 -0.47 -7.49 8.76
N ALA A 120 -0.31 -6.19 9.00
CA ALA A 120 0.53 -5.35 8.16
C ALA A 120 2.00 -5.83 8.14
N LEU A 121 2.53 -6.25 9.28
CA LEU A 121 3.87 -6.83 9.39
C LEU A 121 3.98 -8.16 8.62
N LEU A 122 3.04 -9.09 8.85
CA LEU A 122 3.05 -10.41 8.21
C LEU A 122 2.93 -10.31 6.68
N PHE A 123 2.00 -9.50 6.19
CA PHE A 123 1.84 -9.29 4.75
C PHE A 123 2.96 -8.42 4.15
N GLY A 124 3.61 -7.56 4.93
CA GLY A 124 4.82 -6.87 4.52
C GLY A 124 6.01 -7.82 4.30
N ILE A 125 6.21 -8.76 5.20
CA ILE A 125 7.19 -9.84 5.04
C ILE A 125 6.85 -10.70 3.82
N LEU A 126 5.58 -11.10 3.68
CA LEU A 126 5.11 -11.88 2.53
C LEU A 126 5.36 -11.14 1.21
N ASN A 127 5.11 -9.82 1.17
CA ASN A 127 5.39 -8.99 0.01
C ASN A 127 6.87 -9.01 -0.38
N SER A 128 7.76 -8.87 0.60
CA SER A 128 9.22 -8.89 0.35
C SER A 128 9.70 -10.26 -0.10
N VAL A 129 9.17 -11.33 0.48
CA VAL A 129 9.48 -12.71 0.06
C VAL A 129 8.97 -12.96 -1.36
N ALA A 130 7.74 -12.57 -1.67
CA ALA A 130 7.16 -12.71 -3.01
C ALA A 130 7.95 -11.93 -4.07
N LEU A 131 8.34 -10.69 -3.75
CA LEU A 131 9.17 -9.86 -4.62
C LEU A 131 10.56 -10.48 -4.84
N THR A 132 11.19 -11.00 -3.80
CA THR A 132 12.48 -11.69 -3.89
C THR A 132 12.35 -12.96 -4.74
N LEU A 133 11.27 -13.72 -4.55
CA LEU A 133 10.99 -14.91 -5.37
C LEU A 133 10.77 -14.54 -6.84
N PHE A 134 10.07 -13.45 -7.12
CA PHE A 134 9.88 -12.96 -8.48
C PHE A 134 11.20 -12.54 -9.13
N LEU A 135 12.06 -11.83 -8.43
CA LEU A 135 13.31 -11.28 -8.99
C LEU A 135 14.41 -12.34 -9.11
N TYR A 136 14.57 -13.19 -8.11
CA TYR A 136 15.69 -14.17 -8.03
C TYR A 136 15.24 -15.62 -8.16
N GLY A 137 13.95 -15.91 -8.23
CA GLY A 137 13.43 -17.23 -8.56
C GLY A 137 13.79 -17.63 -9.99
N GLY A 138 13.69 -18.92 -10.30
CA GLY A 138 14.00 -19.47 -11.61
C GLY A 138 13.10 -18.90 -12.74
N THR A 139 13.41 -19.33 -13.96
CA THR A 139 12.66 -18.96 -15.18
C THR A 139 11.39 -19.80 -15.36
N GLU A 140 11.12 -20.74 -14.46
CA GLU A 140 9.93 -21.57 -14.50
C GLU A 140 8.66 -20.75 -14.36
N VAL A 141 7.67 -20.98 -15.25
CA VAL A 141 6.39 -20.25 -15.26
C VAL A 141 5.69 -20.31 -13.90
N TRP A 142 5.62 -21.52 -13.30
CA TRP A 142 4.91 -21.71 -12.03
C TRP A 142 5.52 -20.92 -10.87
N VAL A 143 6.85 -20.72 -10.84
CA VAL A 143 7.54 -19.93 -9.81
C VAL A 143 7.13 -18.46 -9.92
N ASN A 144 7.09 -17.93 -11.13
CA ASN A 144 6.72 -16.55 -11.40
C ASN A 144 5.22 -16.30 -11.15
N VAL A 145 4.36 -17.27 -11.49
CA VAL A 145 2.93 -17.24 -11.15
C VAL A 145 2.74 -17.25 -9.63
N LEU A 146 3.42 -18.15 -8.91
CA LEU A 146 3.34 -18.21 -7.45
C LEU A 146 3.79 -16.90 -6.81
N ALA A 147 4.89 -16.32 -7.29
CA ALA A 147 5.38 -15.03 -6.82
C ALA A 147 4.32 -13.93 -7.00
N MET A 148 3.66 -13.87 -8.17
CA MET A 148 2.62 -12.87 -8.45
C MET A 148 1.32 -13.10 -7.66
N VAL A 149 0.96 -14.34 -7.37
CA VAL A 149 -0.15 -14.68 -6.46
C VAL A 149 0.11 -14.15 -5.06
N LEU A 150 1.27 -14.49 -4.50
CA LEU A 150 1.66 -14.05 -3.14
C LEU A 150 1.81 -12.53 -3.07
N PHE A 151 2.45 -11.93 -4.06
CA PHE A 151 2.63 -10.48 -4.17
C PHE A 151 1.28 -9.76 -4.26
N GLY A 152 0.37 -10.21 -5.12
CA GLY A 152 -0.94 -9.60 -5.30
C GLY A 152 -1.76 -9.60 -4.01
N ILE A 153 -1.86 -10.76 -3.33
CA ILE A 153 -2.57 -10.86 -2.05
C ILE A 153 -1.93 -9.94 -1.01
N ALA A 154 -0.60 -9.98 -0.89
CA ALA A 154 0.13 -9.16 0.10
C ALA A 154 -0.09 -7.66 -0.14
N ILE A 155 0.08 -7.20 -1.38
CA ILE A 155 -0.13 -5.79 -1.76
C ILE A 155 -1.60 -5.37 -1.53
N GLY A 156 -2.57 -6.22 -1.85
CA GLY A 156 -3.97 -5.92 -1.61
C GLY A 156 -4.28 -5.63 -0.13
N VAL A 157 -3.74 -6.46 0.75
CA VAL A 157 -3.86 -6.28 2.20
C VAL A 157 -3.11 -5.01 2.67
N LEU A 158 -1.88 -4.81 2.21
CA LEU A 158 -1.06 -3.67 2.60
C LEU A 158 -1.64 -2.33 2.15
N ILE A 159 -2.24 -2.24 0.96
CA ILE A 159 -2.94 -1.04 0.51
C ILE A 159 -4.06 -0.67 1.47
N CYS A 160 -4.83 -1.66 1.92
CA CYS A 160 -5.91 -1.44 2.85
C CYS A 160 -5.39 -0.92 4.21
N PHE A 161 -4.34 -1.53 4.75
CA PHE A 161 -3.82 -1.16 6.06
C PHE A 161 -2.94 0.09 6.02
N LEU A 162 -1.82 0.07 5.29
CA LEU A 162 -0.87 1.19 5.24
C LEU A 162 -1.43 2.38 4.48
N GLY A 163 -2.20 2.14 3.42
CA GLY A 163 -2.80 3.20 2.60
C GLY A 163 -4.02 3.86 3.23
N GLY A 164 -4.65 3.24 4.24
CA GLY A 164 -5.91 3.75 4.76
C GLY A 164 -6.16 3.48 6.23
N LEU A 165 -6.48 2.24 6.60
CA LEU A 165 -7.06 1.91 7.90
C LEU A 165 -6.18 2.28 9.09
N MET A 166 -4.86 2.09 9.00
CA MET A 166 -3.96 2.48 10.10
C MET A 166 -3.89 3.99 10.28
N ALA A 167 -4.09 4.78 9.21
CA ALA A 167 -4.16 6.24 9.33
C ALA A 167 -5.42 6.68 10.09
N VAL A 168 -6.54 5.98 9.86
CA VAL A 168 -7.80 6.24 10.57
C VAL A 168 -7.68 5.92 12.06
N ASP A 169 -6.90 4.89 12.43
CA ASP A 169 -6.75 4.47 13.84
C ASP A 169 -5.91 5.42 14.69
N ILE A 170 -5.02 6.18 14.06
CA ILE A 170 -4.08 7.07 14.78
C ILE A 170 -4.54 8.52 14.87
N VAL A 171 -5.68 8.87 14.25
CA VAL A 171 -6.19 10.24 14.27
C VAL A 171 -7.67 10.27 14.68
N PRO A 172 -8.16 11.41 15.23
CA PRO A 172 -9.58 11.61 15.47
C PRO A 172 -10.39 11.54 14.17
N ARG A 173 -11.63 11.06 14.23
CA ARG A 173 -12.52 10.92 13.04
C ARG A 173 -12.61 12.17 12.19
N LYS A 174 -12.71 13.35 12.82
CA LYS A 174 -12.77 14.66 12.12
C LYS A 174 -11.50 15.00 11.32
N ALA A 175 -10.40 14.32 11.59
CA ALA A 175 -9.10 14.54 10.94
C ALA A 175 -8.71 13.43 9.96
N THR A 176 -9.53 12.38 9.82
CA THR A 176 -9.25 11.22 8.95
C THR A 176 -8.92 11.63 7.53
N GLY A 177 -9.69 12.54 6.94
CA GLY A 177 -9.44 13.01 5.57
C GLY A 177 -8.07 13.69 5.40
N ALA A 178 -7.60 14.43 6.41
CA ALA A 178 -6.28 15.05 6.37
C ALA A 178 -5.16 14.00 6.45
N ALA A 179 -5.30 13.00 7.32
CA ALA A 179 -4.31 11.91 7.44
C ALA A 179 -4.24 11.08 6.17
N LEU A 180 -5.38 10.68 5.60
CA LEU A 180 -5.47 9.95 4.33
C LEU A 180 -4.89 10.77 3.18
N GLY A 181 -5.11 12.09 3.17
CA GLY A 181 -4.53 12.99 2.18
C GLY A 181 -3.00 12.99 2.23
N VAL A 182 -2.41 13.09 3.43
CA VAL A 182 -0.94 13.03 3.60
C VAL A 182 -0.38 11.70 3.12
N VAL A 183 -0.98 10.58 3.54
CA VAL A 183 -0.57 9.23 3.12
C VAL A 183 -0.69 9.06 1.60
N GLY A 184 -1.80 9.51 1.01
CA GLY A 184 -2.04 9.43 -0.43
C GLY A 184 -1.02 10.23 -1.25
N VAL A 185 -0.78 11.49 -0.89
CA VAL A 185 0.22 12.34 -1.56
C VAL A 185 1.60 11.72 -1.49
N ALA A 186 2.04 11.29 -0.30
CA ALA A 186 3.34 10.64 -0.13
C ALA A 186 3.48 9.38 -1.00
N SER A 187 2.43 8.55 -1.05
CA SER A 187 2.41 7.30 -1.80
C SER A 187 2.51 7.53 -3.31
N TYR A 188 1.73 8.46 -3.86
CA TYR A 188 1.76 8.73 -5.31
C TYR A 188 3.00 9.52 -5.75
N CYS A 189 3.53 10.42 -4.90
CA CYS A 189 4.83 11.04 -5.16
C CYS A 189 5.94 9.98 -5.21
N ALA A 190 5.93 9.03 -4.28
CA ALA A 190 6.89 7.93 -4.28
C ALA A 190 6.74 7.02 -5.51
N ALA A 191 5.51 6.76 -5.98
CA ALA A 191 5.28 6.01 -7.21
C ALA A 191 5.90 6.70 -8.44
N GLY A 192 5.72 8.03 -8.56
CA GLY A 192 6.35 8.79 -9.66
C GLY A 192 7.88 8.82 -9.57
N ILE A 193 8.43 9.02 -8.37
CA ILE A 193 9.88 8.97 -8.14
C ILE A 193 10.43 7.57 -8.46
N GLN A 194 9.71 6.52 -8.07
CA GLN A 194 10.08 5.14 -8.35
C GLN A 194 10.20 4.88 -9.86
N ASP A 195 9.23 5.34 -10.67
CA ASP A 195 9.25 5.12 -12.11
C ASP A 195 10.50 5.76 -12.74
N VAL A 196 10.79 7.01 -12.40
CA VAL A 196 11.97 7.72 -12.88
C VAL A 196 13.26 7.06 -12.40
N ALA A 197 13.34 6.72 -11.10
CA ALA A 197 14.53 6.10 -10.52
C ALA A 197 14.79 4.70 -11.11
N SER A 198 13.74 3.90 -11.30
CA SER A 198 13.87 2.57 -11.91
C SER A 198 14.30 2.65 -13.36
N GLY A 199 13.70 3.55 -14.14
CA GLY A 199 14.11 3.77 -15.55
C GLY A 199 15.58 4.19 -15.65
N TRP A 200 16.00 5.14 -14.80
CA TRP A 200 17.39 5.57 -14.76
C TRP A 200 18.36 4.47 -14.32
N LEU A 201 18.01 3.68 -13.29
CA LEU A 201 18.84 2.57 -12.83
C LEU A 201 18.98 1.48 -13.90
N ILE A 202 17.89 1.16 -14.59
CA ILE A 202 17.92 0.17 -15.68
C ILE A 202 18.77 0.68 -16.83
N ASP A 203 18.53 1.91 -17.31
CA ASP A 203 19.23 2.50 -18.44
C ASP A 203 20.75 2.64 -18.19
N ALA A 204 21.13 3.04 -16.98
CA ALA A 204 22.53 3.17 -16.57
C ALA A 204 23.31 1.84 -16.56
N HIS A 205 22.61 0.69 -16.53
CA HIS A 205 23.22 -0.65 -16.48
C HIS A 205 22.89 -1.50 -17.71
N ILE A 206 22.51 -0.85 -18.81
CA ILE A 206 22.43 -1.51 -20.11
C ILE A 206 23.84 -1.60 -20.70
N THR A 207 24.23 -2.80 -21.10
CA THR A 207 25.43 -3.03 -21.89
C THR A 207 25.06 -3.50 -23.29
N VAL A 208 25.88 -3.15 -24.28
CA VAL A 208 25.68 -3.59 -25.68
C VAL A 208 26.68 -4.71 -25.97
N ALA A 209 26.17 -5.90 -26.27
CA ALA A 209 27.01 -7.04 -26.63
C ALA A 209 27.65 -6.83 -28.01
N ALA A 210 28.62 -7.66 -28.36
CA ALA A 210 29.37 -7.53 -29.63
C ALA A 210 28.50 -7.70 -30.89
N ASP A 211 27.34 -8.33 -30.77
CA ASP A 211 26.33 -8.52 -31.82
C ASP A 211 25.32 -7.36 -31.91
N GLY A 212 25.47 -6.32 -31.08
CA GLY A 212 24.57 -5.17 -31.02
C GLY A 212 23.33 -5.38 -30.13
N THR A 213 23.18 -6.54 -29.51
CA THR A 213 22.05 -6.78 -28.57
C THR A 213 22.23 -6.04 -27.24
N LYS A 214 21.13 -5.53 -26.71
CA LYS A 214 21.13 -4.90 -25.36
C LYS A 214 21.04 -5.98 -24.29
N VAL A 215 21.95 -5.93 -23.35
CA VAL A 215 21.96 -6.79 -22.16
C VAL A 215 21.64 -5.94 -20.95
N TYR A 216 20.57 -6.28 -20.23
CA TYR A 216 20.07 -5.55 -19.09
C TYR A 216 20.59 -6.16 -17.79
N ASP A 217 21.22 -5.35 -16.94
CA ASP A 217 21.51 -5.75 -15.56
C ASP A 217 20.46 -5.16 -14.60
N PHE A 218 19.58 -6.02 -14.14
CA PHE A 218 18.52 -5.66 -13.20
C PHE A 218 18.95 -5.70 -11.73
N ALA A 219 20.16 -6.11 -11.38
CA ALA A 219 20.56 -6.29 -9.99
C ALA A 219 20.44 -5.00 -9.14
N PRO A 220 20.88 -3.80 -9.63
CA PRO A 220 20.76 -2.57 -8.86
C PRO A 220 19.31 -2.15 -8.61
N VAL A 221 18.45 -2.27 -9.62
CA VAL A 221 17.04 -1.89 -9.48
C VAL A 221 16.27 -2.90 -8.64
N ALA A 222 16.59 -4.20 -8.73
CA ALA A 222 16.03 -5.24 -7.89
C ALA A 222 16.33 -5.01 -6.41
N PHE A 223 17.58 -4.63 -6.09
CA PHE A 223 17.96 -4.24 -4.73
C PHE A 223 17.13 -3.04 -4.24
N PHE A 224 16.95 -2.01 -5.06
CA PHE A 224 16.13 -0.84 -4.73
C PHE A 224 14.67 -1.24 -4.41
N TRP A 225 14.07 -2.09 -5.21
CA TRP A 225 12.68 -2.53 -5.01
C TRP A 225 12.51 -3.38 -3.75
N ILE A 226 13.43 -4.31 -3.49
CA ILE A 226 13.41 -5.14 -2.28
C ILE A 226 13.67 -4.29 -1.03
N ALA A 227 14.65 -3.39 -1.06
CA ALA A 227 14.93 -2.50 0.04
C ALA A 227 13.70 -1.63 0.40
N ALA A 228 13.02 -1.09 -0.61
CA ALA A 228 11.78 -0.35 -0.41
C ALA A 228 10.70 -1.22 0.23
N SER A 229 10.50 -2.45 -0.26
CA SER A 229 9.55 -3.39 0.33
C SER A 229 9.87 -3.68 1.80
N VAL A 230 11.11 -3.92 2.15
CA VAL A 230 11.54 -4.17 3.53
C VAL A 230 11.33 -2.95 4.43
N ILE A 231 11.71 -1.77 3.98
CA ILE A 231 11.51 -0.52 4.72
C ILE A 231 10.01 -0.28 4.98
N SER A 232 9.14 -0.60 4.04
CA SER A 232 7.70 -0.37 4.15
C SER A 232 7.05 -1.04 5.36
N PHE A 233 7.46 -2.25 5.74
CA PHE A 233 6.91 -2.94 6.89
C PHE A 233 7.71 -2.75 8.17
N LEU A 234 8.96 -2.30 8.09
CA LEU A 234 9.75 -1.97 9.27
C LEU A 234 9.35 -0.61 9.88
N LEU A 235 9.01 0.38 9.06
CA LEU A 235 8.62 1.71 9.53
C LEU A 235 7.43 1.69 10.50
N PRO A 236 6.33 0.95 10.28
CA PRO A 236 5.21 0.90 11.22
C PRO A 236 5.59 0.35 12.59
N LEU A 237 6.69 -0.40 12.73
CA LEU A 237 7.17 -0.90 14.01
C LEU A 237 7.58 0.26 14.94
N LEU A 238 8.04 1.38 14.39
CA LEU A 238 8.35 2.58 15.16
C LEU A 238 7.12 3.16 15.85
N ASN A 239 5.94 2.95 15.27
CA ASN A 239 4.64 3.38 15.80
C ASN A 239 3.92 2.29 16.59
N TRP A 240 4.59 1.18 16.93
CA TRP A 240 3.92 0.02 17.55
C TRP A 240 3.18 0.36 18.85
N LYS A 241 3.66 1.34 19.61
CA LYS A 241 3.06 1.78 20.87
C LYS A 241 2.11 2.99 20.73
N SER A 242 2.04 3.63 19.58
CA SER A 242 1.19 4.80 19.38
C SER A 242 -0.23 4.38 19.00
N ASN A 243 -1.04 4.00 19.98
CA ASN A 243 -2.48 3.97 19.87
C ASN A 243 -3.03 5.28 20.43
N VAL A 244 -3.25 6.26 19.59
CA VAL A 244 -4.08 7.42 19.92
C VAL A 244 -5.51 7.08 19.48
N SER A 245 -6.04 5.98 19.98
CA SER A 245 -7.49 5.74 19.89
C SER A 245 -8.16 6.50 21.01
N ASP A 246 -9.37 6.97 20.77
CA ASP A 246 -10.26 7.57 21.77
C ASP A 246 -10.49 6.66 23.01
N LYS A 247 -9.95 5.44 22.99
CA LYS A 247 -9.98 4.44 24.09
C LYS A 247 -9.00 4.73 25.23
N GLN A 248 -8.03 5.64 25.09
CA GLN A 248 -7.05 5.98 26.14
C GLN A 248 -7.43 7.21 26.96
N ALA A 249 -8.64 7.71 26.82
CA ALA A 249 -9.16 8.82 27.61
C ALA A 249 -10.24 8.37 28.64
N GLU A 250 -10.25 7.09 29.04
CA GLU A 250 -10.95 6.58 30.23
C GLU A 250 -10.06 6.57 31.46
#